data_d7713ab490004e5fcd1cc9f666263fa6
#
_entry.id   d7713ab490004e5fcd1cc9f666263fa6
#
_cell.length_a   1.000
_cell.length_b   1.000
_cell.length_c   1.000
_cell.angle_alpha   90.00
_cell.angle_beta   90.00
_cell.angle_gamma   90.00
#
_symmetry.space_group_name_H-M   'P 1'
#
loop_
_entity.id
_entity.type
_entity.pdbx_description
1 polymer ?
#
loop_
_entity_poly.entity_id
_entity_poly.type
_entity_poly.pdbx_seq_one_letter_code
_entity_poly.pdbx_strand_id
1 'polypeptide(L)'
;MESHQAQLSSTTATITTTLHSSIFSHLTTTKMAIYAKDQPADFTNSIERVAIVGAGGTVGSHIANALLQAGKHTVTALTRDGSTNDLRDGIVIATIDYNDESTLTAALKNQQLLIITLAPNAPKDTHSKLVQAAAKAGVPYIMPNGYAGDIEQVKLGKDTLLGPIAKANRDEIERLGMKWITVCCGFWFDYSLAGGESRFGFDFDKKTLTLYDDGSVKNSTSTLAQVGRAVAKVLSLKELPDDENDNSLTVSSFLNRAVYLNSFVVSQKDLFESVKRVTGTSDADWTVTHESSRKRYEDGMAQVKRGDMSGFSKLLYARAFFPEDPSDLSAKAQNELLGLPKEDLDEATKDGIALVEVLKGRGERMKH
;
A
#
# COMPACT_ATOMS: atom_id res chain seq x y z
N MET A 1 -22.99 84.52 5.29
CA MET A 1 -24.36 84.49 4.72
C MET A 1 -24.90 83.15 5.13
N GLU A 2 -25.53 83.16 6.23
CA GLU A 2 -26.90 82.76 6.55
C GLU A 2 -27.10 81.23 6.44
N SER A 3 -27.11 80.56 7.59
CA SER A 3 -28.16 80.38 8.60
C SER A 3 -29.43 79.70 8.08
N HIS A 4 -29.73 78.51 8.54
CA HIS A 4 -30.95 78.27 9.31
C HIS A 4 -30.97 76.91 10.01
N GLN A 5 -31.07 77.00 11.33
CA GLN A 5 -31.53 75.95 12.24
C GLN A 5 -33.02 75.64 12.01
N ALA A 6 -33.40 74.39 12.23
CA ALA A 6 -34.68 74.02 12.73
C ALA A 6 -34.59 72.75 13.56
N GLN A 7 -34.93 72.94 14.86
CA GLN A 7 -35.19 71.92 15.87
C GLN A 7 -36.54 71.27 15.66
N LEU A 8 -36.71 70.14 16.32
CA LEU A 8 -37.86 69.51 16.98
C LEU A 8 -38.09 68.10 16.41
N SER A 9 -38.34 67.05 17.11
CA SER A 9 -38.69 66.77 18.51
C SER A 9 -38.55 65.26 18.77
N SER A 10 -38.33 64.98 20.02
CA SER A 10 -38.25 63.62 20.62
C SER A 10 -39.50 62.76 20.40
N THR A 11 -39.28 61.48 20.08
CA THR A 11 -40.18 60.40 20.56
C THR A 11 -39.35 59.17 20.85
N THR A 12 -39.24 58.88 22.11
CA THR A 12 -38.63 57.75 22.73
C THR A 12 -39.47 56.51 22.45
N ALA A 13 -38.98 55.60 21.63
CA ALA A 13 -39.54 54.28 21.51
C ALA A 13 -38.47 53.25 21.98
N THR A 14 -38.73 52.79 23.22
CA THR A 14 -37.92 51.67 23.81
C THR A 14 -38.28 50.39 23.10
N ILE A 15 -37.38 49.90 22.25
CA ILE A 15 -37.48 48.57 21.70
C ILE A 15 -36.57 47.68 22.52
N THR A 16 -37.17 46.84 23.35
CA THR A 16 -36.52 45.76 24.08
C THR A 16 -36.09 44.68 23.09
N THR A 17 -34.82 44.68 22.71
CA THR A 17 -34.26 43.63 21.87
C THR A 17 -33.86 42.47 22.77
N THR A 18 -34.66 41.43 22.78
CA THR A 18 -34.34 40.14 23.40
C THR A 18 -33.19 39.48 22.63
N LEU A 19 -32.00 39.47 23.20
CA LEU A 19 -30.87 38.72 22.73
C LEU A 19 -31.18 37.22 22.87
N HIS A 20 -31.55 36.57 21.78
CA HIS A 20 -31.45 35.12 21.66
C HIS A 20 -29.97 34.78 21.44
N SER A 21 -29.27 34.43 22.51
CA SER A 21 -27.99 33.76 22.44
C SER A 21 -28.25 32.33 21.93
N SER A 22 -28.13 32.11 20.63
CA SER A 22 -28.03 30.77 20.10
C SER A 22 -26.69 30.19 20.54
N ILE A 23 -26.75 29.39 21.60
CA ILE A 23 -25.66 28.48 21.98
C ILE A 23 -25.55 27.43 20.85
N PHE A 24 -24.67 27.67 19.89
CA PHE A 24 -24.18 26.63 19.06
C PHE A 24 -23.34 25.69 19.96
N SER A 25 -24.03 24.71 20.56
CA SER A 25 -23.34 23.56 21.12
C SER A 25 -22.61 22.88 19.99
N HIS A 26 -21.28 22.98 19.96
CA HIS A 26 -20.41 22.07 19.24
C HIS A 26 -20.67 20.68 19.82
N LEU A 27 -21.62 19.97 19.25
CA LEU A 27 -21.70 18.52 19.37
C LEU A 27 -20.46 17.97 18.66
N THR A 28 -19.34 17.90 19.38
CA THR A 28 -18.31 16.93 19.11
C THR A 28 -19.00 15.57 19.20
N THR A 29 -19.40 15.03 18.07
CA THR A 29 -19.80 13.63 17.95
C THR A 29 -18.55 12.82 18.35
N THR A 30 -18.43 12.55 19.64
CA THR A 30 -17.50 11.54 20.12
C THR A 30 -17.93 10.25 19.42
N LYS A 31 -17.15 9.82 18.45
CA LYS A 31 -17.40 8.58 17.72
C LYS A 31 -17.40 7.50 18.78
N MET A 32 -18.58 6.99 19.14
CA MET A 32 -18.67 5.92 20.14
C MET A 32 -17.77 4.78 19.66
N ALA A 33 -16.92 4.28 20.55
CA ALA A 33 -16.12 3.10 20.27
C ALA A 33 -17.09 1.94 19.99
N ILE A 34 -16.79 1.16 18.95
CA ILE A 34 -17.59 0.00 18.58
C ILE A 34 -16.91 -1.21 19.21
N TYR A 35 -17.63 -1.95 20.04
CA TYR A 35 -17.14 -3.15 20.73
C TYR A 35 -17.84 -4.41 20.20
N ALA A 36 -17.20 -5.55 20.36
CA ALA A 36 -17.78 -6.84 19.98
C ALA A 36 -19.05 -7.14 20.78
N LYS A 37 -19.09 -6.76 22.06
CA LYS A 37 -20.27 -6.94 22.94
C LYS A 37 -21.53 -6.21 22.43
N ASP A 38 -21.36 -5.15 21.61
CA ASP A 38 -22.46 -4.32 21.10
C ASP A 38 -22.95 -4.79 19.72
N GLN A 39 -22.33 -5.86 19.17
CA GLN A 39 -22.68 -6.42 17.87
C GLN A 39 -23.85 -7.41 17.98
N PRO A 40 -24.53 -7.74 16.86
CA PRO A 40 -25.54 -8.80 16.82
C PRO A 40 -25.00 -10.15 17.34
N ALA A 41 -25.91 -11.01 17.85
CA ALA A 41 -25.53 -12.28 18.48
C ALA A 41 -24.81 -13.27 17.55
N ASP A 42 -24.95 -13.11 16.25
CA ASP A 42 -24.29 -13.90 15.19
C ASP A 42 -22.97 -13.27 14.68
N PHE A 43 -22.54 -12.18 15.27
CA PHE A 43 -21.26 -11.54 14.93
C PHE A 43 -20.09 -12.40 15.39
N THR A 44 -19.20 -12.73 14.45
CA THR A 44 -17.92 -13.39 14.75
C THR A 44 -16.83 -12.32 14.81
N ASN A 45 -16.18 -12.17 15.98
CA ASN A 45 -15.15 -11.15 16.20
C ASN A 45 -13.82 -11.50 15.51
N SER A 46 -13.88 -11.82 14.21
CA SER A 46 -12.74 -12.21 13.39
C SER A 46 -13.02 -12.01 11.90
N ILE A 47 -11.95 -11.82 11.13
CA ILE A 47 -12.02 -11.80 9.66
C ILE A 47 -11.77 -13.22 9.15
N GLU A 48 -12.81 -13.92 8.75
CA GLU A 48 -12.75 -15.32 8.31
C GLU A 48 -12.76 -15.47 6.77
N ARG A 49 -13.43 -14.58 6.07
CA ARG A 49 -13.63 -14.67 4.61
C ARG A 49 -12.96 -13.49 3.91
N VAL A 50 -11.91 -13.81 3.17
CA VAL A 50 -11.05 -12.84 2.49
C VAL A 50 -11.04 -13.11 0.98
N ALA A 51 -11.52 -12.16 0.21
CA ALA A 51 -11.40 -12.17 -1.24
C ALA A 51 -10.09 -11.51 -1.68
N ILE A 52 -9.40 -12.07 -2.68
CA ILE A 52 -8.16 -11.52 -3.24
C ILE A 52 -8.26 -11.44 -4.75
N VAL A 53 -8.07 -10.25 -5.31
CA VAL A 53 -7.78 -10.06 -6.73
C VAL A 53 -6.27 -10.10 -6.93
N GLY A 54 -5.80 -10.89 -7.90
CA GLY A 54 -4.37 -11.07 -8.18
C GLY A 54 -3.66 -12.05 -7.23
N ALA A 55 -4.38 -13.01 -6.65
CA ALA A 55 -3.85 -14.02 -5.72
C ALA A 55 -2.67 -14.85 -6.28
N GLY A 56 -2.52 -14.98 -7.60
CA GLY A 56 -1.36 -15.62 -8.25
C GLY A 56 -0.27 -14.63 -8.68
N GLY A 57 -0.43 -13.33 -8.39
CA GLY A 57 0.54 -12.28 -8.74
C GLY A 57 1.70 -12.18 -7.75
N THR A 58 2.64 -11.27 -8.04
CA THR A 58 3.88 -11.09 -7.28
C THR A 58 3.64 -10.91 -5.78
N VAL A 59 2.88 -9.92 -5.35
CA VAL A 59 2.59 -9.71 -3.93
C VAL A 59 1.38 -10.52 -3.46
N GLY A 60 0.38 -10.69 -4.32
CA GLY A 60 -0.87 -11.39 -3.97
C GLY A 60 -0.67 -12.85 -3.58
N SER A 61 0.28 -13.56 -4.23
CA SER A 61 0.59 -14.95 -3.91
C SER A 61 1.22 -15.10 -2.51
N HIS A 62 2.08 -14.18 -2.11
CA HIS A 62 2.66 -14.19 -0.76
C HIS A 62 1.61 -13.88 0.31
N ILE A 63 0.68 -12.94 0.03
CA ILE A 63 -0.44 -12.65 0.93
C ILE A 63 -1.37 -13.86 1.04
N ALA A 64 -1.81 -14.43 -0.07
CA ALA A 64 -2.69 -15.59 -0.10
C ALA A 64 -2.09 -16.79 0.67
N ASN A 65 -0.80 -17.06 0.43
CA ASN A 65 -0.06 -18.12 1.12
C ASN A 65 0.01 -17.89 2.64
N ALA A 66 0.30 -16.66 3.07
CA ALA A 66 0.39 -16.33 4.49
C ALA A 66 -0.97 -16.44 5.19
N LEU A 67 -2.05 -16.06 4.53
CA LEU A 67 -3.42 -16.21 5.05
C LEU A 67 -3.81 -17.70 5.18
N LEU A 68 -3.47 -18.53 4.20
CA LEU A 68 -3.68 -20.00 4.29
C LEU A 68 -2.88 -20.60 5.44
N GLN A 69 -1.61 -20.22 5.58
CA GLN A 69 -0.73 -20.72 6.66
C GLN A 69 -1.23 -20.30 8.05
N ALA A 70 -1.87 -19.14 8.16
CA ALA A 70 -2.48 -18.71 9.43
C ALA A 70 -3.65 -19.61 9.87
N GLY A 71 -4.27 -20.34 8.95
CA GLY A 71 -5.33 -21.32 9.23
C GLY A 71 -6.63 -20.71 9.78
N LYS A 72 -6.79 -19.38 9.69
CA LYS A 72 -7.92 -18.63 10.22
C LYS A 72 -8.86 -18.11 9.14
N HIS A 73 -8.47 -18.20 7.88
CA HIS A 73 -9.14 -17.53 6.79
C HIS A 73 -9.52 -18.49 5.67
N THR A 74 -10.73 -18.35 5.16
CA THR A 74 -11.12 -18.87 3.85
C THR A 74 -10.71 -17.83 2.82
N VAL A 75 -9.74 -18.18 1.97
CA VAL A 75 -9.21 -17.30 0.93
C VAL A 75 -9.90 -17.58 -0.38
N THR A 76 -10.56 -16.57 -0.96
CA THR A 76 -11.23 -16.66 -2.27
C THR A 76 -10.47 -15.83 -3.30
N ALA A 77 -9.87 -16.48 -4.30
CA ALA A 77 -9.23 -15.79 -5.41
C ALA A 77 -10.26 -15.40 -6.47
N LEU A 78 -10.38 -14.10 -6.73
CA LEU A 78 -11.17 -13.59 -7.86
C LEU A 78 -10.29 -13.63 -9.11
N THR A 79 -10.63 -14.51 -10.07
CA THR A 79 -9.84 -14.74 -11.28
C THR A 79 -10.71 -14.57 -12.52
N ARG A 80 -10.10 -14.11 -13.61
CA ARG A 80 -10.77 -14.12 -14.93
C ARG A 80 -10.85 -15.54 -15.46
N ASP A 81 -11.85 -15.81 -16.26
CA ASP A 81 -11.92 -17.06 -17.01
C ASP A 81 -10.65 -17.28 -17.86
N GLY A 82 -10.18 -18.51 -17.94
CA GLY A 82 -8.94 -18.85 -18.65
C GLY A 82 -7.64 -18.32 -18.00
N SER A 83 -7.68 -17.85 -16.76
CA SER A 83 -6.47 -17.46 -16.02
C SER A 83 -5.56 -18.67 -15.85
N THR A 84 -4.27 -18.51 -16.23
CA THR A 84 -3.24 -19.56 -16.12
C THR A 84 -2.44 -19.44 -14.82
N ASN A 85 -2.89 -18.62 -13.86
CA ASN A 85 -2.19 -18.47 -12.59
C ASN A 85 -2.26 -19.77 -11.79
N ASP A 86 -1.10 -20.26 -11.39
CA ASP A 86 -0.99 -21.38 -10.47
C ASP A 86 -1.33 -20.92 -9.05
N LEU A 87 -2.50 -21.35 -8.57
CA LEU A 87 -2.96 -21.05 -7.21
C LEU A 87 -2.72 -22.24 -6.31
N ARG A 88 -2.30 -21.98 -5.09
CA ARG A 88 -2.09 -23.05 -4.10
C ARG A 88 -3.39 -23.76 -3.73
N ASP A 89 -3.26 -25.03 -3.40
CA ASP A 89 -4.33 -25.83 -2.81
C ASP A 89 -4.89 -25.12 -1.56
N GLY A 90 -6.21 -25.20 -1.39
CA GLY A 90 -6.94 -24.55 -0.31
C GLY A 90 -7.47 -23.15 -0.64
N ILE A 91 -7.12 -22.58 -1.79
CA ILE A 91 -7.74 -21.34 -2.29
C ILE A 91 -9.02 -21.67 -3.01
N VAL A 92 -10.12 -21.02 -2.62
CA VAL A 92 -11.41 -21.07 -3.33
C VAL A 92 -11.31 -20.17 -4.57
N ILE A 93 -11.74 -20.66 -5.72
CA ILE A 93 -11.72 -19.90 -6.98
C ILE A 93 -13.10 -19.36 -7.28
N ALA A 94 -13.21 -18.05 -7.49
CA ALA A 94 -14.39 -17.38 -8.01
C ALA A 94 -14.08 -16.74 -9.36
N THR A 95 -14.72 -17.22 -10.42
CA THR A 95 -14.54 -16.66 -11.76
C THR A 95 -15.32 -15.36 -11.91
N ILE A 96 -14.66 -14.33 -12.44
CA ILE A 96 -15.19 -12.99 -12.63
C ILE A 96 -14.94 -12.46 -14.04
N ASP A 97 -15.80 -11.55 -14.48
CA ASP A 97 -15.57 -10.68 -15.64
C ASP A 97 -15.60 -9.21 -15.18
N TYR A 98 -14.52 -8.45 -15.39
CA TYR A 98 -14.47 -7.02 -15.06
C TYR A 98 -15.44 -6.15 -15.86
N ASN A 99 -16.03 -6.67 -16.92
CA ASN A 99 -17.06 -6.00 -17.72
C ASN A 99 -18.47 -6.39 -17.32
N ASP A 100 -18.63 -7.38 -16.45
CA ASP A 100 -19.92 -7.80 -15.89
C ASP A 100 -19.90 -7.62 -14.35
N GLU A 101 -20.50 -6.52 -13.90
CA GLU A 101 -20.59 -6.18 -12.50
C GLU A 101 -21.31 -7.25 -11.66
N SER A 102 -22.23 -7.99 -12.25
CA SER A 102 -22.99 -9.03 -11.56
C SER A 102 -22.08 -10.17 -11.10
N THR A 103 -21.08 -10.54 -11.90
CA THR A 103 -20.08 -11.58 -11.54
C THR A 103 -19.19 -11.11 -10.39
N LEU A 104 -18.77 -9.84 -10.42
CA LEU A 104 -17.96 -9.24 -9.33
C LEU A 104 -18.74 -9.20 -8.03
N THR A 105 -19.98 -8.72 -8.05
CA THR A 105 -20.84 -8.62 -6.87
C THR A 105 -21.17 -10.00 -6.31
N ALA A 106 -21.44 -10.99 -7.16
CA ALA A 106 -21.72 -12.36 -6.73
C ALA A 106 -20.50 -13.00 -6.03
N ALA A 107 -19.29 -12.83 -6.60
CA ALA A 107 -18.05 -13.36 -6.03
C ALA A 107 -17.68 -12.70 -4.69
N LEU A 108 -18.11 -11.46 -4.46
CA LEU A 108 -17.86 -10.68 -3.25
C LEU A 108 -18.93 -10.83 -2.18
N LYS A 109 -20.05 -11.49 -2.49
CA LYS A 109 -21.12 -11.73 -1.52
C LYS A 109 -20.59 -12.55 -0.33
N ASN A 110 -20.91 -12.10 0.88
CA ASN A 110 -20.48 -12.69 2.15
C ASN A 110 -18.97 -12.61 2.42
N GLN A 111 -18.19 -11.90 1.62
CA GLN A 111 -16.78 -11.60 1.97
C GLN A 111 -16.72 -10.50 3.03
N GLN A 112 -15.77 -10.60 3.96
CA GLN A 112 -15.56 -9.59 5.00
C GLN A 112 -14.49 -8.58 4.59
N LEU A 113 -13.57 -8.97 3.73
CA LEU A 113 -12.49 -8.10 3.27
C LEU A 113 -12.10 -8.43 1.83
N LEU A 114 -11.86 -7.40 1.03
CA LEU A 114 -11.31 -7.52 -0.32
C LEU A 114 -9.88 -6.97 -0.35
N ILE A 115 -8.94 -7.82 -0.76
CA ILE A 115 -7.54 -7.45 -1.04
C ILE A 115 -7.40 -7.22 -2.54
N ILE A 116 -6.87 -6.08 -2.94
CA ILE A 116 -6.66 -5.72 -4.34
C ILE A 116 -5.15 -5.67 -4.63
N THR A 117 -4.66 -6.56 -5.50
CA THR A 117 -3.28 -6.59 -5.99
C THR A 117 -3.28 -6.62 -7.52
N LEU A 118 -3.41 -5.43 -8.12
CA LEU A 118 -3.46 -5.27 -9.57
C LEU A 118 -2.07 -5.02 -10.15
N ALA A 119 -1.84 -5.58 -11.33
CA ALA A 119 -0.64 -5.27 -12.10
C ALA A 119 -0.63 -3.79 -12.55
N PRO A 120 0.55 -3.18 -12.73
CA PRO A 120 0.67 -1.77 -13.15
C PRO A 120 -0.01 -1.43 -14.47
N ASN A 121 -0.16 -2.43 -15.35
CA ASN A 121 -0.81 -2.31 -16.65
C ASN A 121 -2.32 -2.66 -16.65
N ALA A 122 -2.91 -2.89 -15.47
CA ALA A 122 -4.35 -3.10 -15.37
C ALA A 122 -5.11 -1.86 -15.88
N PRO A 123 -6.29 -2.03 -16.52
CA PRO A 123 -7.13 -0.89 -16.90
C PRO A 123 -7.39 0.03 -15.70
N LYS A 124 -7.35 1.34 -15.93
CA LYS A 124 -7.41 2.35 -14.85
C LYS A 124 -8.70 2.30 -14.04
N ASP A 125 -9.78 1.83 -14.61
CA ASP A 125 -11.10 1.70 -13.98
C ASP A 125 -11.28 0.40 -13.19
N THR A 126 -10.35 -0.56 -13.28
CA THR A 126 -10.46 -1.88 -12.64
C THR A 126 -10.60 -1.77 -11.12
N HIS A 127 -9.80 -0.90 -10.47
CA HIS A 127 -9.88 -0.69 -9.02
C HIS A 127 -11.27 -0.18 -8.62
N SER A 128 -11.77 0.83 -9.32
CA SER A 128 -13.09 1.41 -9.05
C SER A 128 -14.24 0.40 -9.26
N LYS A 129 -14.19 -0.41 -10.34
CA LYS A 129 -15.17 -1.49 -10.56
C LYS A 129 -15.21 -2.49 -9.40
N LEU A 130 -14.05 -2.90 -8.90
CA LEU A 130 -13.94 -3.81 -7.76
C LEU A 130 -14.51 -3.20 -6.47
N VAL A 131 -14.16 -1.96 -6.17
CA VAL A 131 -14.62 -1.25 -4.97
C VAL A 131 -16.13 -1.00 -5.01
N GLN A 132 -16.69 -0.63 -6.16
CA GLN A 132 -18.13 -0.46 -6.34
C GLN A 132 -18.89 -1.78 -6.18
N ALA A 133 -18.38 -2.88 -6.75
CA ALA A 133 -18.98 -4.20 -6.58
C ALA A 133 -18.88 -4.66 -5.10
N ALA A 134 -17.77 -4.37 -4.40
CA ALA A 134 -17.61 -4.67 -2.99
C ALA A 134 -18.64 -3.92 -2.13
N ALA A 135 -18.86 -2.63 -2.39
CA ALA A 135 -19.89 -1.85 -1.71
C ALA A 135 -21.30 -2.43 -1.93
N LYS A 136 -21.64 -2.80 -3.18
CA LYS A 136 -22.92 -3.44 -3.49
C LYS A 136 -23.09 -4.81 -2.83
N ALA A 137 -22.00 -5.57 -2.68
CA ALA A 137 -22.00 -6.87 -2.03
C ALA A 137 -22.01 -6.76 -0.48
N GLY A 138 -21.85 -5.56 0.08
CA GLY A 138 -21.83 -5.32 1.52
C GLY A 138 -20.49 -5.67 2.20
N VAL A 139 -19.37 -5.68 1.45
CA VAL A 139 -18.03 -5.90 2.00
C VAL A 139 -17.60 -4.69 2.83
N PRO A 140 -17.31 -4.82 4.13
CA PRO A 140 -17.01 -3.67 4.97
C PRO A 140 -15.59 -3.13 4.82
N TYR A 141 -14.61 -3.99 4.44
CA TYR A 141 -13.19 -3.67 4.48
C TYR A 141 -12.50 -3.90 3.15
N ILE A 142 -11.62 -2.96 2.78
CA ILE A 142 -10.81 -3.04 1.56
C ILE A 142 -9.33 -2.85 1.91
N MET A 143 -8.46 -3.74 1.40
CA MET A 143 -7.04 -3.43 1.23
C MET A 143 -6.82 -2.98 -0.22
N PRO A 144 -6.69 -1.66 -0.47
CA PRO A 144 -6.53 -1.15 -1.83
C PRO A 144 -5.18 -1.52 -2.43
N ASN A 145 -5.03 -1.40 -3.75
CA ASN A 145 -3.75 -1.63 -4.43
C ASN A 145 -2.74 -0.55 -4.05
N GLY A 146 -1.97 -0.76 -2.99
CA GLY A 146 -1.10 0.25 -2.37
C GLY A 146 0.00 -0.32 -1.48
N TYR A 147 0.67 -1.40 -1.92
CA TYR A 147 1.77 -2.06 -1.18
C TYR A 147 3.10 -1.42 -1.54
N ALA A 148 3.37 -0.21 -1.05
CA ALA A 148 4.52 0.58 -1.48
C ALA A 148 5.02 1.52 -0.35
N GLY A 149 5.43 2.74 -0.73
CA GLY A 149 5.98 3.75 0.17
C GLY A 149 4.96 4.40 1.11
N ASP A 150 5.43 5.35 1.88
CA ASP A 150 4.65 6.05 2.90
C ASP A 150 3.56 6.93 2.29
N ILE A 151 2.30 6.69 2.69
CA ILE A 151 1.17 7.52 2.25
C ILE A 151 1.22 8.96 2.78
N GLU A 152 2.00 9.23 3.82
CA GLU A 152 2.18 10.55 4.42
C GLU A 152 3.34 11.34 3.76
N GLN A 153 4.25 10.69 3.06
CA GLN A 153 5.26 11.35 2.22
C GLN A 153 4.63 11.87 0.92
N VAL A 154 3.79 12.90 1.05
CA VAL A 154 2.99 13.45 -0.06
C VAL A 154 3.85 13.89 -1.24
N LYS A 155 5.03 14.49 -0.97
CA LYS A 155 5.95 14.93 -2.02
C LYS A 155 6.51 13.73 -2.80
N LEU A 156 7.03 12.72 -2.11
CA LEU A 156 7.53 11.50 -2.74
C LEU A 156 6.43 10.80 -3.54
N GLY A 157 5.23 10.66 -2.96
CA GLY A 157 4.08 10.07 -3.65
C GLY A 157 3.71 10.83 -4.95
N LYS A 158 3.77 12.16 -4.94
CA LYS A 158 3.52 13.00 -6.12
C LYS A 158 4.63 12.86 -7.16
N ASP A 159 5.88 12.90 -6.73
CA ASP A 159 7.04 12.80 -7.61
C ASP A 159 7.11 11.43 -8.30
N THR A 160 6.65 10.37 -7.65
CA THR A 160 6.57 9.00 -8.20
C THR A 160 5.28 8.71 -8.98
N LEU A 161 4.36 9.66 -9.06
CA LEU A 161 3.04 9.55 -9.74
C LEU A 161 2.07 8.57 -9.07
N LEU A 162 2.48 7.87 -8.02
CA LEU A 162 1.65 6.84 -7.34
C LEU A 162 0.74 7.41 -6.26
N GLY A 163 1.18 8.45 -5.56
CA GLY A 163 0.46 9.03 -4.42
C GLY A 163 -0.94 9.52 -4.75
N PRO A 164 -1.14 10.31 -5.81
CA PRO A 164 -2.47 10.79 -6.21
C PRO A 164 -3.45 9.66 -6.51
N ILE A 165 -2.99 8.59 -7.20
CA ILE A 165 -3.82 7.43 -7.54
C ILE A 165 -4.19 6.66 -6.26
N ALA A 166 -3.22 6.38 -5.40
CA ALA A 166 -3.46 5.68 -4.13
C ALA A 166 -4.41 6.47 -3.21
N LYS A 167 -4.29 7.80 -3.19
CA LYS A 167 -5.22 8.65 -2.45
C LYS A 167 -6.63 8.58 -3.03
N ALA A 168 -6.80 8.73 -4.33
CA ALA A 168 -8.11 8.66 -4.98
C ALA A 168 -8.81 7.32 -4.72
N ASN A 169 -8.06 6.21 -4.72
CA ASN A 169 -8.57 4.89 -4.40
C ASN A 169 -9.12 4.83 -2.95
N ARG A 170 -8.41 5.38 -1.97
CA ARG A 170 -8.88 5.42 -0.58
C ARG A 170 -10.07 6.35 -0.40
N ASP A 171 -10.05 7.52 -1.02
CA ASP A 171 -11.17 8.48 -0.98
C ASP A 171 -12.46 7.85 -1.56
N GLU A 172 -12.35 7.03 -2.61
CA GLU A 172 -13.50 6.33 -3.19
C GLU A 172 -14.07 5.27 -2.22
N ILE A 173 -13.21 4.51 -1.55
CA ILE A 173 -13.63 3.51 -0.55
C ILE A 173 -14.41 4.19 0.59
N GLU A 174 -13.88 5.29 1.13
CA GLU A 174 -14.55 6.05 2.20
C GLU A 174 -15.87 6.65 1.74
N ARG A 175 -15.93 7.20 0.53
CA ARG A 175 -17.16 7.77 -0.06
C ARG A 175 -18.26 6.73 -0.21
N LEU A 176 -17.90 5.47 -0.43
CA LEU A 176 -18.83 4.34 -0.52
C LEU A 176 -19.18 3.73 0.86
N GLY A 177 -18.71 4.33 1.96
CA GLY A 177 -19.03 3.92 3.32
C GLY A 177 -18.19 2.76 3.88
N MET A 178 -17.24 2.24 3.11
CA MET A 178 -16.33 1.19 3.54
C MET A 178 -15.10 1.75 4.27
N LYS A 179 -14.33 0.87 4.90
CA LYS A 179 -13.06 1.21 5.54
C LYS A 179 -11.90 0.55 4.78
N TRP A 180 -10.75 1.19 4.82
CA TRP A 180 -9.55 0.65 4.19
C TRP A 180 -8.43 0.40 5.20
N ILE A 181 -7.54 -0.53 4.86
CA ILE A 181 -6.23 -0.74 5.49
C ILE A 181 -5.22 -0.78 4.36
N THR A 182 -4.23 0.12 4.36
CA THR A 182 -3.15 0.06 3.36
C THR A 182 -1.84 -0.41 3.99
N VAL A 183 -0.93 -0.94 3.18
CA VAL A 183 0.35 -1.49 3.65
C VAL A 183 1.48 -0.65 3.08
N CYS A 184 2.23 0.02 3.97
CA CYS A 184 3.44 0.75 3.62
C CYS A 184 4.65 -0.12 3.96
N CYS A 185 5.29 -0.70 2.94
CA CYS A 185 6.34 -1.70 3.09
C CYS A 185 7.67 -1.31 2.40
N GLY A 186 7.77 -0.09 1.86
CA GLY A 186 8.90 0.30 1.04
C GLY A 186 8.96 -0.47 -0.28
N PHE A 187 10.16 -0.65 -0.80
CA PHE A 187 10.36 -1.49 -1.99
C PHE A 187 10.23 -2.98 -1.64
N TRP A 188 9.74 -3.77 -2.58
CA TRP A 188 9.77 -5.23 -2.48
C TRP A 188 11.19 -5.71 -2.75
N PHE A 189 11.88 -6.14 -1.71
CA PHE A 189 13.30 -6.45 -1.73
C PHE A 189 13.67 -7.41 -2.85
N ASP A 190 13.05 -8.59 -2.84
CA ASP A 190 13.31 -9.68 -3.79
C ASP A 190 13.11 -9.22 -5.24
N TYR A 191 11.95 -8.60 -5.49
CA TYR A 191 11.54 -8.14 -6.81
C TYR A 191 12.40 -6.96 -7.30
N SER A 192 12.82 -6.10 -6.38
CA SER A 192 13.66 -4.95 -6.71
C SER A 192 15.09 -5.35 -7.03
N LEU A 193 15.65 -6.30 -6.26
CA LEU A 193 17.00 -6.82 -6.51
C LEU A 193 17.04 -7.59 -7.82
N ALA A 194 16.03 -8.42 -8.09
CA ALA A 194 15.93 -9.19 -9.34
C ALA A 194 15.61 -8.34 -10.57
N GLY A 195 15.18 -7.10 -10.40
CA GLY A 195 14.63 -6.28 -11.48
C GLY A 195 15.62 -5.57 -12.37
N GLY A 196 16.92 -5.79 -12.17
CA GLY A 196 17.96 -5.29 -13.06
C GLY A 196 18.38 -3.83 -12.77
N GLU A 197 19.13 -3.27 -13.71
CA GLU A 197 19.77 -1.95 -13.60
C GLU A 197 18.76 -0.82 -13.37
N SER A 198 17.55 -0.93 -13.92
CA SER A 198 16.51 0.12 -13.78
C SER A 198 15.96 0.26 -12.36
N ARG A 199 16.24 -0.71 -11.46
CA ARG A 199 15.77 -0.73 -10.06
C ARG A 199 16.90 -0.46 -9.07
N PHE A 200 17.51 -1.50 -8.48
CA PHE A 200 18.61 -1.32 -7.53
C PHE A 200 20.00 -1.22 -8.19
N GLY A 201 20.06 -1.14 -9.52
CA GLY A 201 21.30 -0.90 -10.24
C GLY A 201 22.07 -2.14 -10.64
N PHE A 202 21.65 -3.34 -10.26
CA PHE A 202 22.39 -4.59 -10.52
C PHE A 202 22.06 -5.22 -11.87
N ASP A 203 23.08 -5.61 -12.62
CA ASP A 203 23.00 -6.57 -13.72
C ASP A 203 23.88 -7.78 -13.38
N PHE A 204 23.24 -8.86 -12.93
CA PHE A 204 23.96 -10.06 -12.47
C PHE A 204 24.63 -10.83 -13.60
N ASP A 205 24.11 -10.75 -14.82
CA ASP A 205 24.70 -11.43 -15.97
C ASP A 205 26.02 -10.79 -16.40
N LYS A 206 26.04 -9.45 -16.40
CA LYS A 206 27.23 -8.67 -16.78
C LYS A 206 28.12 -8.37 -15.59
N LYS A 207 27.68 -8.66 -14.36
CA LYS A 207 28.33 -8.22 -13.13
C LYS A 207 28.60 -6.72 -13.14
N THR A 208 27.56 -5.92 -13.44
CA THR A 208 27.64 -4.46 -13.36
C THR A 208 26.72 -3.92 -12.30
N LEU A 209 27.12 -2.84 -11.67
CA LEU A 209 26.35 -2.11 -10.68
C LEU A 209 26.38 -0.62 -10.99
N THR A 210 25.22 -0.02 -11.15
CA THR A 210 25.06 1.45 -11.24
C THR A 210 24.63 1.99 -9.87
N LEU A 211 25.54 2.67 -9.18
CA LEU A 211 25.25 3.37 -7.95
C LEU A 211 24.61 4.73 -8.24
N TYR A 212 23.56 5.07 -7.48
CA TYR A 212 22.91 6.38 -7.54
C TYR A 212 23.65 7.33 -6.60
N ASP A 213 24.20 8.41 -7.15
CA ASP A 213 25.12 9.32 -6.49
C ASP A 213 26.33 8.53 -5.92
N ASP A 214 26.51 8.50 -4.61
CA ASP A 214 27.55 7.69 -3.97
C ASP A 214 27.07 6.30 -3.51
N GLY A 215 25.77 5.99 -3.69
CA GLY A 215 25.17 4.71 -3.29
C GLY A 215 24.95 4.53 -1.79
N SER A 216 25.08 5.58 -0.97
CA SER A 216 24.96 5.49 0.50
C SER A 216 23.56 5.77 1.05
N VAL A 217 22.64 6.29 0.24
CA VAL A 217 21.28 6.61 0.69
C VAL A 217 20.54 5.34 1.04
N LYS A 218 19.98 5.30 2.26
CA LYS A 218 19.23 4.14 2.76
C LYS A 218 17.74 4.29 2.50
N ASN A 219 17.10 3.17 2.15
CA ASN A 219 15.67 3.06 1.96
C ASN A 219 15.12 1.85 2.71
N SER A 220 13.87 1.95 3.15
CA SER A 220 13.15 0.80 3.68
C SER A 220 12.74 -0.15 2.57
N THR A 221 12.97 -1.43 2.80
CA THR A 221 12.59 -2.51 1.89
C THR A 221 11.96 -3.65 2.68
N SER A 222 11.06 -4.41 2.05
CA SER A 222 10.47 -5.60 2.64
C SER A 222 10.53 -6.76 1.67
N THR A 223 10.83 -7.96 2.18
CA THR A 223 10.63 -9.16 1.37
C THR A 223 9.14 -9.34 1.09
N LEU A 224 8.81 -9.94 -0.04
CA LEU A 224 7.41 -10.26 -0.38
C LEU A 224 6.78 -11.19 0.67
N ALA A 225 7.58 -12.08 1.24
CA ALA A 225 7.15 -12.96 2.34
C ALA A 225 6.79 -12.16 3.61
N GLN A 226 7.55 -11.12 3.96
CA GLN A 226 7.26 -10.26 5.12
C GLN A 226 5.96 -9.48 4.93
N VAL A 227 5.73 -8.97 3.70
CA VAL A 227 4.46 -8.31 3.37
C VAL A 227 3.28 -9.27 3.57
N GLY A 228 3.38 -10.49 3.08
CA GLY A 228 2.36 -11.53 3.29
C GLY A 228 2.11 -11.81 4.77
N ARG A 229 3.18 -12.00 5.56
CA ARG A 229 3.09 -12.22 7.00
C ARG A 229 2.41 -11.05 7.73
N ALA A 230 2.76 -9.82 7.39
CA ALA A 230 2.16 -8.63 8.00
C ALA A 230 0.65 -8.58 7.75
N VAL A 231 0.21 -8.79 6.51
CA VAL A 231 -1.22 -8.84 6.16
C VAL A 231 -1.92 -9.95 6.96
N ALA A 232 -1.37 -11.16 6.98
CA ALA A 232 -1.96 -12.28 7.71
C ALA A 232 -2.01 -12.02 9.23
N LYS A 233 -0.99 -11.38 9.81
CA LYS A 233 -0.98 -11.01 11.23
C LYS A 233 -2.08 -10.01 11.56
N VAL A 234 -2.23 -8.94 10.77
CA VAL A 234 -3.29 -7.93 10.97
C VAL A 234 -4.67 -8.57 10.86
N LEU A 235 -4.93 -9.37 9.81
CA LEU A 235 -6.25 -9.96 9.59
C LEU A 235 -6.56 -11.12 10.56
N SER A 236 -5.57 -11.68 11.25
CA SER A 236 -5.73 -12.73 12.27
C SER A 236 -5.99 -12.18 13.67
N LEU A 237 -6.02 -10.86 13.85
CA LEU A 237 -6.44 -10.21 15.09
C LEU A 237 -7.96 -10.31 15.28
N LYS A 238 -8.44 -10.07 16.50
CA LYS A 238 -9.86 -9.79 16.71
C LYS A 238 -10.28 -8.61 15.80
N GLU A 239 -11.49 -8.62 15.29
CA GLU A 239 -12.00 -7.52 14.47
C GLU A 239 -12.18 -6.24 15.29
N LEU A 240 -12.80 -6.38 16.48
CA LEU A 240 -13.11 -5.30 17.42
C LEU A 240 -12.57 -5.63 18.83
N PRO A 241 -12.34 -4.63 19.69
CA PRO A 241 -12.17 -4.86 21.10
C PRO A 241 -13.42 -5.55 21.69
N ASP A 242 -13.26 -6.45 22.66
CA ASP A 242 -14.40 -7.15 23.26
C ASP A 242 -15.33 -6.17 24.00
N ASP A 243 -14.73 -5.27 24.79
CA ASP A 243 -15.40 -4.21 25.52
C ASP A 243 -14.46 -3.01 25.78
N GLU A 244 -14.88 -2.04 26.61
CA GLU A 244 -14.12 -0.85 26.97
C GLU A 244 -12.84 -1.09 27.76
N ASN A 245 -12.64 -2.29 28.31
CA ASN A 245 -11.44 -2.68 29.05
C ASN A 245 -10.44 -3.44 28.18
N ASP A 246 -10.87 -3.87 27.00
CA ASP A 246 -10.00 -4.60 26.05
C ASP A 246 -9.10 -3.62 25.30
N ASN A 247 -7.84 -3.58 25.71
CA ASN A 247 -6.78 -2.78 25.10
C ASN A 247 -5.94 -3.59 24.09
N SER A 248 -6.40 -4.77 23.68
CA SER A 248 -5.68 -5.60 22.71
C SER A 248 -5.67 -4.93 21.33
N LEU A 249 -4.62 -5.25 20.55
CA LEU A 249 -4.55 -4.82 19.16
C LEU A 249 -5.62 -5.56 18.35
N THR A 250 -6.39 -4.82 17.57
CA THR A 250 -7.50 -5.35 16.75
C THR A 250 -7.40 -4.86 15.31
N VAL A 251 -8.14 -5.48 14.39
CA VAL A 251 -8.25 -5.02 13.00
C VAL A 251 -8.76 -3.57 12.97
N SER A 252 -9.71 -3.22 13.85
CA SER A 252 -10.27 -1.88 13.93
C SER A 252 -9.24 -0.80 14.27
N SER A 253 -8.11 -1.16 14.89
CA SER A 253 -7.00 -0.24 15.17
C SER A 253 -6.31 0.27 13.90
N PHE A 254 -6.46 -0.45 12.79
CA PHE A 254 -5.85 -0.13 11.50
C PHE A 254 -6.84 0.43 10.47
N LEU A 255 -8.13 0.56 10.80
CA LEU A 255 -9.12 1.05 9.84
C LEU A 255 -8.87 2.51 9.48
N ASN A 256 -8.87 2.78 8.17
CA ASN A 256 -8.51 4.05 7.53
C ASN A 256 -7.10 4.52 7.93
N ARG A 257 -6.18 3.56 8.05
CA ARG A 257 -4.76 3.79 8.41
C ARG A 257 -3.84 2.92 7.59
N ALA A 258 -2.56 3.27 7.64
CA ALA A 258 -1.50 2.44 7.10
C ALA A 258 -0.91 1.50 8.16
N VAL A 259 -0.59 0.29 7.73
CA VAL A 259 0.30 -0.63 8.43
C VAL A 259 1.69 -0.41 7.87
N TYR A 260 2.65 -0.07 8.72
CA TYR A 260 4.04 0.20 8.33
C TYR A 260 4.93 -0.98 8.71
N LEU A 261 5.74 -1.44 7.78
CA LEU A 261 6.72 -2.49 8.02
C LEU A 261 7.95 -2.32 7.16
N ASN A 262 9.03 -2.96 7.55
CA ASN A 262 10.21 -3.20 6.72
C ASN A 262 10.89 -4.51 7.13
N SER A 263 11.67 -5.10 6.22
CA SER A 263 12.63 -6.15 6.52
C SER A 263 13.99 -5.53 6.78
N PHE A 264 14.36 -4.55 5.95
CA PHE A 264 15.67 -3.91 5.98
C PHE A 264 15.57 -2.41 5.71
N VAL A 265 16.54 -1.67 6.23
CA VAL A 265 16.83 -0.28 5.86
C VAL A 265 18.25 -0.27 5.30
N VAL A 266 18.36 -0.30 3.98
CA VAL A 266 19.62 -0.58 3.28
C VAL A 266 19.89 0.43 2.17
N SER A 267 21.18 0.69 1.95
CA SER A 267 21.71 1.42 0.80
C SER A 267 22.12 0.46 -0.31
N GLN A 268 22.40 0.99 -1.51
CA GLN A 268 22.99 0.19 -2.58
C GLN A 268 24.35 -0.41 -2.21
N LYS A 269 25.15 0.30 -1.39
CA LYS A 269 26.40 -0.23 -0.86
C LYS A 269 26.19 -1.42 0.07
N ASP A 270 25.22 -1.32 1.01
CA ASP A 270 24.88 -2.43 1.90
C ASP A 270 24.42 -3.66 1.09
N LEU A 271 23.62 -3.43 0.06
CA LEU A 271 23.18 -4.50 -0.87
C LEU A 271 24.36 -5.12 -1.62
N PHE A 272 25.30 -4.31 -2.09
CA PHE A 272 26.46 -4.81 -2.83
C PHE A 272 27.37 -5.67 -1.95
N GLU A 273 27.58 -5.28 -0.69
CA GLU A 273 28.30 -6.11 0.27
C GLU A 273 27.61 -7.47 0.49
N SER A 274 26.27 -7.48 0.63
CA SER A 274 25.51 -8.73 0.74
C SER A 274 25.62 -9.57 -0.53
N VAL A 275 25.47 -8.97 -1.71
CA VAL A 275 25.61 -9.66 -3.00
C VAL A 275 26.99 -10.31 -3.11
N LYS A 276 28.07 -9.62 -2.77
CA LYS A 276 29.42 -10.18 -2.81
C LYS A 276 29.57 -11.38 -1.89
N ARG A 277 29.07 -11.30 -0.66
CA ARG A 277 29.11 -12.45 0.29
C ARG A 277 28.33 -13.65 -0.24
N VAL A 278 27.15 -13.42 -0.75
CA VAL A 278 26.24 -14.49 -1.22
C VAL A 278 26.74 -15.15 -2.49
N THR A 279 27.36 -14.38 -3.38
CA THR A 279 27.87 -14.90 -4.67
C THR A 279 29.32 -15.35 -4.61
N GLY A 280 30.03 -15.10 -3.49
CA GLY A 280 31.48 -15.41 -3.37
C GLY A 280 32.35 -14.55 -4.30
N THR A 281 31.86 -13.33 -4.63
CA THR A 281 32.59 -12.39 -5.49
C THR A 281 33.26 -11.27 -4.69
N SER A 282 34.15 -10.53 -5.33
CA SER A 282 34.84 -9.37 -4.78
C SER A 282 34.59 -8.12 -5.63
N ASP A 283 35.10 -6.97 -5.22
CA ASP A 283 35.00 -5.72 -6.01
C ASP A 283 35.62 -5.89 -7.41
N ALA A 284 36.67 -6.68 -7.53
CA ALA A 284 37.36 -6.91 -8.80
C ALA A 284 36.51 -7.67 -9.85
N ASP A 285 35.47 -8.37 -9.41
CA ASP A 285 34.56 -9.12 -10.27
C ASP A 285 33.44 -8.26 -10.86
N TRP A 286 33.28 -7.01 -10.39
CA TRP A 286 32.17 -6.12 -10.74
C TRP A 286 32.67 -4.85 -11.43
N THR A 287 31.92 -4.39 -12.44
CA THR A 287 32.10 -3.04 -12.99
C THR A 287 31.09 -2.12 -12.32
N VAL A 288 31.61 -1.21 -11.46
CA VAL A 288 30.77 -0.24 -10.75
C VAL A 288 30.83 1.11 -11.46
N THR A 289 29.66 1.65 -11.77
CA THR A 289 29.48 2.97 -12.35
C THR A 289 28.63 3.85 -11.44
N HIS A 290 28.63 5.17 -11.66
CA HIS A 290 27.85 6.14 -10.89
C HIS A 290 26.95 6.94 -11.82
N GLU A 291 25.70 7.16 -11.42
CA GLU A 291 24.74 8.04 -12.09
C GLU A 291 24.07 8.96 -11.06
N SER A 292 23.89 10.23 -11.39
CA SER A 292 23.14 11.14 -10.51
C SER A 292 21.69 10.67 -10.38
N SER A 293 21.23 10.49 -9.13
CA SER A 293 19.86 10.11 -8.81
C SER A 293 18.86 11.10 -9.41
N ARG A 294 19.15 12.41 -9.35
CA ARG A 294 18.31 13.46 -9.93
C ARG A 294 18.24 13.40 -11.43
N LYS A 295 19.40 13.29 -12.08
CA LYS A 295 19.43 13.19 -13.55
C LYS A 295 18.66 11.94 -14.03
N ARG A 296 18.88 10.80 -13.34
CA ARG A 296 18.17 9.56 -13.63
C ARG A 296 16.66 9.70 -13.48
N TYR A 297 16.21 10.37 -12.43
CA TYR A 297 14.80 10.70 -12.21
C TYR A 297 14.24 11.58 -13.35
N GLU A 298 14.94 12.65 -13.72
CA GLU A 298 14.53 13.57 -14.80
C GLU A 298 14.43 12.86 -16.14
N ASP A 299 15.41 12.02 -16.47
CA ASP A 299 15.41 11.21 -17.70
C ASP A 299 14.22 10.24 -17.73
N GLY A 300 13.96 9.52 -16.62
CA GLY A 300 12.81 8.63 -16.48
C GLY A 300 11.48 9.38 -16.59
N MET A 301 11.37 10.54 -15.93
CA MET A 301 10.17 11.39 -16.02
C MET A 301 9.95 11.90 -17.46
N ALA A 302 11.01 12.28 -18.17
CA ALA A 302 10.92 12.69 -19.56
C ALA A 302 10.46 11.55 -20.48
N GLN A 303 10.89 10.31 -20.23
CA GLN A 303 10.40 9.12 -20.93
C GLN A 303 8.91 8.91 -20.71
N VAL A 304 8.46 8.87 -19.45
CA VAL A 304 7.05 8.70 -19.09
C VAL A 304 6.16 9.80 -19.71
N LYS A 305 6.60 11.06 -19.70
CA LYS A 305 5.85 12.18 -20.32
C LYS A 305 5.69 12.02 -21.83
N ARG A 306 6.59 11.31 -22.49
CA ARG A 306 6.47 10.98 -23.93
C ARG A 306 5.68 9.71 -24.22
N GLY A 307 5.11 9.07 -23.16
CA GLY A 307 4.37 7.82 -23.25
C GLY A 307 5.25 6.55 -23.21
N ASP A 308 6.55 6.70 -23.02
CA ASP A 308 7.47 5.57 -22.85
C ASP A 308 7.50 5.14 -21.38
N MET A 309 6.69 4.14 -21.04
CA MET A 309 6.54 3.64 -19.68
C MET A 309 7.75 2.86 -19.17
N SER A 310 8.75 2.56 -20.03
CA SER A 310 10.03 1.98 -19.56
C SER A 310 10.77 2.91 -18.58
N GLY A 311 10.56 4.22 -18.71
CA GLY A 311 11.09 5.22 -17.78
C GLY A 311 10.47 5.19 -16.38
N PHE A 312 9.35 4.50 -16.17
CA PHE A 312 8.66 4.53 -14.88
C PHE A 312 9.47 3.90 -13.74
N SER A 313 10.05 2.72 -13.94
CA SER A 313 10.94 2.11 -12.93
C SER A 313 12.14 3.00 -12.65
N LYS A 314 12.75 3.58 -13.70
CA LYS A 314 13.89 4.49 -13.58
C LYS A 314 13.58 5.68 -12.69
N LEU A 315 12.46 6.37 -12.94
CA LEU A 315 12.05 7.52 -12.13
C LEU A 315 11.69 7.13 -10.68
N LEU A 316 10.96 6.02 -10.50
CA LEU A 316 10.47 5.57 -9.20
C LEU A 316 11.64 5.26 -8.25
N TYR A 317 12.58 4.43 -8.72
CA TYR A 317 13.73 4.05 -7.91
C TYR A 317 14.68 5.22 -7.69
N ALA A 318 15.03 5.97 -8.73
CA ALA A 318 15.91 7.13 -8.59
C ALA A 318 15.37 8.16 -7.58
N ARG A 319 14.04 8.42 -7.58
CA ARG A 319 13.41 9.37 -6.65
C ARG A 319 13.56 8.96 -5.18
N ALA A 320 13.43 7.68 -4.90
CA ALA A 320 13.54 7.17 -3.53
C ALA A 320 14.96 7.30 -2.95
N PHE A 321 15.97 7.38 -3.79
CA PHE A 321 17.37 7.56 -3.40
C PHE A 321 17.81 9.04 -3.33
N PHE A 322 16.89 10.00 -3.32
CA PHE A 322 17.25 11.40 -3.10
C PHE A 322 17.74 11.59 -1.65
N PRO A 323 18.94 12.12 -1.43
CA PRO A 323 19.55 12.20 -0.09
C PRO A 323 18.73 13.00 0.92
N GLU A 324 18.03 14.03 0.47
CA GLU A 324 17.26 14.93 1.34
C GLU A 324 15.87 14.41 1.73
N ASP A 325 15.38 13.37 1.04
CA ASP A 325 14.00 12.85 1.25
C ASP A 325 13.93 11.38 0.79
N PRO A 326 14.67 10.47 1.47
CA PRO A 326 14.68 9.04 1.13
C PRO A 326 13.37 8.36 1.54
N SER A 327 13.11 7.18 0.98
CA SER A 327 11.96 6.37 1.35
C SER A 327 12.27 5.50 2.57
N ASP A 328 12.35 6.12 3.76
CA ASP A 328 12.62 5.43 5.02
C ASP A 328 11.37 5.37 5.91
N LEU A 329 10.95 4.14 6.25
CA LEU A 329 9.79 3.85 7.11
C LEU A 329 10.20 3.44 8.52
N SER A 330 11.48 3.42 8.88
CA SER A 330 11.99 2.82 10.12
C SER A 330 11.35 3.41 11.38
N ALA A 331 11.12 4.73 11.40
CA ALA A 331 10.49 5.43 12.52
C ALA A 331 9.00 5.06 12.73
N LYS A 332 8.34 4.48 11.73
CA LYS A 332 6.92 4.11 11.74
C LYS A 332 6.70 2.59 11.75
N ALA A 333 7.75 1.81 11.56
CA ALA A 333 7.65 0.36 11.41
C ALA A 333 7.01 -0.30 12.63
N GLN A 334 6.03 -1.14 12.39
CA GLN A 334 5.22 -1.84 13.39
C GLN A 334 5.60 -3.33 13.50
N ASN A 335 6.80 -3.69 13.08
CA ASN A 335 7.26 -5.07 13.06
C ASN A 335 7.13 -5.76 14.42
N GLU A 336 7.60 -5.10 15.48
CA GLU A 336 7.51 -5.64 16.85
C GLU A 336 6.07 -5.74 17.32
N LEU A 337 5.25 -4.72 17.05
CA LEU A 337 3.84 -4.69 17.41
C LEU A 337 3.07 -5.87 16.78
N LEU A 338 3.42 -6.23 15.56
CA LEU A 338 2.80 -7.33 14.81
C LEU A 338 3.48 -8.69 15.04
N GLY A 339 4.55 -8.74 15.85
CA GLY A 339 5.32 -9.95 16.06
C GLY A 339 5.91 -10.53 14.79
N LEU A 340 6.37 -9.66 13.87
CA LEU A 340 7.01 -10.07 12.63
C LEU A 340 8.44 -10.56 12.90
N PRO A 341 8.89 -11.63 12.25
CA PRO A 341 10.25 -12.12 12.43
C PRO A 341 11.27 -11.12 11.87
N LYS A 342 12.42 -11.04 12.53
CA LYS A 342 13.58 -10.39 11.95
C LYS A 342 14.16 -11.28 10.85
N GLU A 343 14.41 -10.73 9.69
CA GLU A 343 14.94 -11.45 8.53
C GLU A 343 16.45 -11.24 8.40
N ASP A 344 17.11 -12.17 7.72
CA ASP A 344 18.53 -12.11 7.40
C ASP A 344 18.70 -11.53 5.99
N LEU A 345 19.60 -10.53 5.85
CA LEU A 345 19.80 -9.82 4.59
C LEU A 345 20.45 -10.73 3.53
N ASP A 346 21.38 -11.58 3.93
CA ASP A 346 22.11 -12.45 2.99
C ASP A 346 21.19 -13.57 2.49
N GLU A 347 20.33 -14.13 3.34
CA GLU A 347 19.31 -15.10 2.90
C GLU A 347 18.30 -14.43 1.94
N ALA A 348 17.79 -13.25 2.27
CA ALA A 348 16.90 -12.52 1.36
C ALA A 348 17.60 -12.15 0.04
N THR A 349 18.91 -11.87 0.06
CA THR A 349 19.69 -11.59 -1.14
C THR A 349 19.81 -12.83 -2.03
N LYS A 350 20.02 -14.03 -1.45
CA LYS A 350 19.99 -15.29 -2.20
C LYS A 350 18.66 -15.51 -2.92
N ASP A 351 17.56 -15.30 -2.20
CA ASP A 351 16.21 -15.44 -2.76
C ASP A 351 15.96 -14.43 -3.88
N GLY A 352 16.39 -13.18 -3.71
CA GLY A 352 16.30 -12.15 -4.73
C GLY A 352 17.12 -12.48 -5.98
N ILE A 353 18.33 -13.03 -5.83
CA ILE A 353 19.16 -13.49 -6.96
C ILE A 353 18.50 -14.69 -7.67
N ALA A 354 17.96 -15.65 -6.92
CA ALA A 354 17.24 -16.79 -7.49
C ALA A 354 16.02 -16.35 -8.30
N LEU A 355 15.32 -15.32 -7.85
CA LEU A 355 14.18 -14.75 -8.57
C LEU A 355 14.55 -14.16 -9.93
N VAL A 356 15.82 -13.79 -10.15
CA VAL A 356 16.34 -13.31 -11.44
C VAL A 356 16.02 -14.28 -12.58
N GLU A 357 16.30 -15.57 -12.39
CA GLU A 357 16.06 -16.58 -13.44
C GLU A 357 14.56 -16.82 -13.66
N VAL A 358 13.76 -16.78 -12.61
CA VAL A 358 12.30 -16.92 -12.71
C VAL A 358 11.70 -15.76 -13.52
N LEU A 359 12.11 -14.53 -13.29
CA LEU A 359 11.63 -13.36 -14.04
C LEU A 359 12.09 -13.38 -15.50
N LYS A 360 13.31 -13.87 -15.78
CA LYS A 360 13.78 -14.11 -17.17
C LYS A 360 12.86 -15.08 -17.90
N GLY A 361 12.54 -16.20 -17.26
CA GLY A 361 11.67 -17.22 -17.85
C GLY A 361 10.25 -16.73 -18.14
N ARG A 362 9.74 -15.78 -17.33
CA ARG A 362 8.43 -15.14 -17.53
C ARG A 362 8.44 -13.98 -18.54
N GLY A 363 9.59 -13.60 -19.09
CA GLY A 363 9.72 -12.44 -19.96
C GLY A 363 9.45 -11.09 -19.28
N GLU A 364 9.45 -11.06 -17.96
CA GLU A 364 9.18 -9.86 -17.18
C GLU A 364 10.36 -8.89 -17.08
N ARG A 365 11.60 -9.40 -17.30
CA ARG A 365 12.83 -8.57 -17.28
C ARG A 365 13.07 -7.76 -18.54
N MET A 366 12.50 -8.16 -19.66
CA MET A 366 12.80 -7.57 -20.99
C MET A 366 11.81 -6.46 -21.39
N LYS A 367 10.93 -6.03 -20.48
CA LYS A 367 9.93 -4.99 -20.76
C LYS A 367 10.21 -3.66 -20.06
N HIS A 368 11.49 -3.38 -19.81
CA HIS A 368 11.89 -2.10 -19.19
C HIS A 368 12.91 -1.35 -20.03
#